data_9cff4aa7e86912596318c874921b60b4
#
_entry.id   9cff4aa7e86912596318c874921b60b4
#
_cell.length_a   1.000
_cell.length_b   1.000
_cell.length_c   1.000
_cell.angle_alpha   90.00
_cell.angle_beta   90.00
_cell.angle_gamma   90.00
#
_symmetry.space_group_name_H-M   'P 1'
#
loop_
_entity.id
_entity.type
_entity.pdbx_description
1 polymer ?
#
loop_
_entity_poly.entity_id
_entity_poly.type
_entity_poly.pdbx_seq_one_letter_code
_entity_poly.pdbx_strand_id
1 'polypeptide(L)'
;MVKLNKDEFNEHIFTRINNLISDYELIKEGELIAVALSGGKDSVLTLHALKNYQEHLDFDLVAISVDEGIEGYRQHGIDSAVNNARELGVKLVQKSFKDEEGFALDDIYQDFKSACIPCGVFRRNILNKTAYELGAVKIATGHNLDDEIQSFLMSFARGDTIKFSKFGPELDVIHPKLVPRIKPLWNTPEKEVGMWAVINNIDIQIATAHPRLSS
;
A
#
# COMPACT_ATOMS: atom_id res chain seq x y z
N MET A 1 25.99 9.73 -16.82
CA MET A 1 25.18 9.01 -15.82
C MET A 1 25.69 9.47 -14.45
N VAL A 2 24.98 10.34 -13.76
CA VAL A 2 25.33 10.77 -12.39
C VAL A 2 25.09 9.55 -11.50
N LYS A 3 26.13 9.04 -10.85
CA LYS A 3 26.00 8.01 -9.81
C LYS A 3 25.51 8.72 -8.54
N LEU A 4 24.22 8.80 -8.34
CA LEU A 4 23.67 9.17 -7.04
C LEU A 4 24.16 8.14 -6.03
N ASN A 5 24.72 8.59 -4.90
CA ASN A 5 25.02 7.70 -3.79
C ASN A 5 23.70 7.33 -3.07
N LYS A 6 23.76 6.41 -2.11
CA LYS A 6 22.58 5.94 -1.38
C LYS A 6 21.83 7.09 -0.70
N ASP A 7 22.56 7.98 -0.04
CA ASP A 7 21.95 9.06 0.76
C ASP A 7 21.31 10.11 -0.14
N GLU A 8 21.98 10.52 -1.21
CA GLU A 8 21.42 11.43 -2.21
C GLU A 8 20.15 10.87 -2.88
N PHE A 9 20.12 9.55 -3.13
CA PHE A 9 18.94 8.92 -3.71
C PHE A 9 17.78 8.85 -2.73
N ASN A 10 18.05 8.53 -1.46
CA ASN A 10 17.03 8.53 -0.40
C ASN A 10 16.46 9.94 -0.19
N GLU A 11 17.33 10.95 -0.11
CA GLU A 11 16.92 12.35 0.01
C GLU A 11 16.02 12.76 -1.18
N HIS A 12 16.41 12.40 -2.39
CA HIS A 12 15.63 12.70 -3.60
C HIS A 12 14.22 12.09 -3.56
N ILE A 13 14.11 10.80 -3.21
CA ILE A 13 12.81 10.11 -3.22
C ILE A 13 11.92 10.57 -2.06
N PHE A 14 12.48 10.74 -0.86
CA PHE A 14 11.72 11.21 0.29
C PHE A 14 11.29 12.67 0.13
N THR A 15 12.13 13.54 -0.41
CA THR A 15 11.73 14.92 -0.72
C THR A 15 10.55 14.98 -1.67
N ARG A 16 10.54 14.15 -2.74
CA ARG A 16 9.40 14.08 -3.67
C ARG A 16 8.12 13.65 -2.95
N ILE A 17 8.19 12.60 -2.11
CA ILE A 17 7.03 12.09 -1.37
C ILE A 17 6.56 13.11 -0.34
N ASN A 18 7.47 13.71 0.41
CA ASN A 18 7.17 14.72 1.42
C ASN A 18 6.50 15.96 0.81
N ASN A 19 6.99 16.42 -0.35
CA ASN A 19 6.36 17.52 -1.08
C ASN A 19 4.94 17.16 -1.50
N LEU A 20 4.72 15.94 -2.03
CA LEU A 20 3.36 15.50 -2.38
C LEU A 20 2.42 15.49 -1.17
N ILE A 21 2.87 14.96 -0.03
CA ILE A 21 2.07 14.93 1.19
C ILE A 21 1.71 16.33 1.64
N SER A 22 2.68 17.26 1.60
CA SER A 22 2.49 18.65 1.98
C SER A 22 1.60 19.42 0.99
N ASP A 23 1.88 19.32 -0.32
CA ASP A 23 1.19 20.09 -1.37
C ASP A 23 -0.32 19.74 -1.45
N TYR A 24 -0.66 18.49 -1.14
CA TYR A 24 -2.05 18.01 -1.13
C TYR A 24 -2.64 17.90 0.27
N GLU A 25 -1.92 18.33 1.31
CA GLU A 25 -2.36 18.24 2.72
C GLU A 25 -2.88 16.83 3.09
N LEU A 26 -2.17 15.79 2.61
CA LEU A 26 -2.61 14.42 2.74
C LEU A 26 -2.67 13.94 4.19
N ILE A 27 -1.91 14.55 5.09
CA ILE A 27 -1.82 14.20 6.51
C ILE A 27 -1.84 15.50 7.33
N LYS A 28 -2.59 15.48 8.44
CA LYS A 28 -2.66 16.61 9.38
C LYS A 28 -2.08 16.22 10.72
N GLU A 29 -1.69 17.24 11.49
CA GLU A 29 -1.15 17.07 12.84
C GLU A 29 -2.15 16.32 13.75
N GLY A 30 -1.64 15.37 14.53
CA GLY A 30 -2.41 14.54 15.47
C GLY A 30 -3.26 13.43 14.82
N GLU A 31 -3.21 13.25 13.51
CA GLU A 31 -3.93 12.16 12.84
C GLU A 31 -3.28 10.79 13.09
N LEU A 32 -4.09 9.73 13.17
CA LEU A 32 -3.62 8.34 13.08
C LEU A 32 -3.78 7.85 11.65
N ILE A 33 -2.67 7.49 11.00
CA ILE A 33 -2.62 6.97 9.63
C ILE A 33 -2.36 5.46 9.65
N ALA A 34 -3.22 4.69 9.02
CA ALA A 34 -3.00 3.26 8.79
C ALA A 34 -2.24 3.04 7.47
N VAL A 35 -1.20 2.24 7.49
CA VAL A 35 -0.45 1.85 6.29
C VAL A 35 -0.85 0.44 5.88
N ALA A 36 -1.37 0.26 4.66
CA ALA A 36 -1.64 -1.06 4.09
C ALA A 36 -0.32 -1.73 3.70
N LEU A 37 0.24 -2.54 4.60
CA LEU A 37 1.58 -3.11 4.48
C LEU A 37 1.50 -4.56 3.98
N SER A 38 1.76 -4.76 2.70
CA SER A 38 1.75 -6.09 2.08
C SER A 38 3.11 -6.82 2.14
N GLY A 39 4.19 -6.11 2.44
CA GLY A 39 5.57 -6.59 2.37
C GLY A 39 6.20 -6.50 0.97
N GLY A 40 5.46 -6.01 -0.03
CA GLY A 40 6.01 -5.65 -1.34
C GLY A 40 6.68 -4.27 -1.32
N LYS A 41 7.58 -4.02 -2.29
CA LYS A 41 8.42 -2.81 -2.40
C LYS A 41 7.66 -1.50 -2.18
N ASP A 42 6.48 -1.38 -2.80
CA ASP A 42 5.71 -0.14 -2.79
C ASP A 42 5.11 0.13 -1.40
N SER A 43 4.55 -0.90 -0.75
CA SER A 43 4.00 -0.78 0.59
C SER A 43 5.07 -0.54 1.66
N VAL A 44 6.25 -1.13 1.47
CA VAL A 44 7.40 -0.93 2.37
C VAL A 44 7.95 0.48 2.21
N LEU A 45 8.17 0.97 0.98
CA LEU A 45 8.57 2.36 0.76
C LEU A 45 7.54 3.34 1.35
N THR A 46 6.24 3.06 1.20
CA THR A 46 5.19 3.90 1.80
C THR A 46 5.36 4.01 3.32
N LEU A 47 5.63 2.88 4.00
CA LEU A 47 5.87 2.88 5.44
C LEU A 47 7.10 3.68 5.82
N HIS A 48 8.23 3.48 5.12
CA HIS A 48 9.48 4.21 5.36
C HIS A 48 9.33 5.71 5.10
N ALA A 49 8.64 6.09 4.03
CA ALA A 49 8.41 7.49 3.69
C ALA A 49 7.53 8.20 4.73
N LEU A 50 6.47 7.56 5.20
CA LEU A 50 5.62 8.12 6.25
C LEU A 50 6.34 8.19 7.58
N LYS A 51 7.21 7.21 7.89
CA LYS A 51 8.08 7.28 9.08
C LYS A 51 9.08 8.42 8.98
N ASN A 52 9.65 8.67 7.81
CA ASN A 52 10.51 9.84 7.59
C ASN A 52 9.71 11.16 7.70
N TYR A 53 8.47 11.20 7.19
CA TYR A 53 7.64 12.40 7.26
C TYR A 53 7.27 12.79 8.71
N GLN A 54 7.30 11.85 9.67
CA GLN A 54 7.16 12.16 11.11
C GLN A 54 8.26 13.09 11.67
N GLU A 55 9.38 13.29 10.93
CA GLU A 55 10.39 14.29 11.29
C GLU A 55 9.93 15.73 11.01
N HIS A 56 8.88 15.90 10.20
CA HIS A 56 8.35 17.20 9.77
C HIS A 56 6.97 17.51 10.35
N LEU A 57 6.21 16.50 10.73
CA LEU A 57 4.83 16.64 11.21
C LEU A 57 4.55 15.59 12.30
N ASP A 58 3.92 16.00 13.39
CA ASP A 58 3.51 15.09 14.47
C ASP A 58 2.19 14.39 14.10
N PHE A 59 2.25 13.07 13.91
CA PHE A 59 1.11 12.19 13.65
C PHE A 59 1.45 10.74 13.99
N ASP A 60 0.45 9.91 14.20
CA ASP A 60 0.65 8.50 14.55
C ASP A 60 0.58 7.56 13.34
N LEU A 61 1.33 6.46 13.41
CA LEU A 61 1.33 5.40 12.41
C LEU A 61 0.95 4.05 12.98
N VAL A 62 0.13 3.31 12.24
CA VAL A 62 -0.12 1.88 12.45
C VAL A 62 -0.04 1.16 11.10
N ALA A 63 0.65 0.03 11.06
CA ALA A 63 0.67 -0.82 9.86
C ALA A 63 -0.39 -1.92 9.97
N ILE A 64 -1.05 -2.24 8.86
CA ILE A 64 -2.02 -3.34 8.77
C ILE A 64 -1.57 -4.27 7.63
N SER A 65 -1.34 -5.54 7.96
CA SER A 65 -1.07 -6.59 6.98
C SER A 65 -2.22 -7.58 6.96
N VAL A 66 -2.64 -7.98 5.76
CA VAL A 66 -3.71 -8.95 5.56
C VAL A 66 -3.14 -10.20 4.90
N ASP A 67 -3.37 -11.35 5.51
CA ASP A 67 -3.07 -12.66 4.93
C ASP A 67 -4.31 -13.17 4.19
N GLU A 68 -4.18 -13.32 2.89
CA GLU A 68 -5.24 -13.81 2.03
C GLU A 68 -5.38 -15.34 2.06
N GLY A 69 -4.44 -16.07 2.68
CA GLY A 69 -4.45 -17.53 2.74
C GLY A 69 -4.10 -18.16 1.39
N ILE A 70 -3.04 -17.68 0.74
CA ILE A 70 -2.49 -18.25 -0.50
C ILE A 70 -1.27 -19.07 -0.14
N GLU A 71 -1.38 -20.39 -0.25
CA GLU A 71 -0.32 -21.32 0.13
C GLU A 71 0.96 -21.12 -0.69
N GLY A 72 2.10 -21.08 0.01
CA GLY A 72 3.43 -20.96 -0.61
C GLY A 72 3.76 -19.58 -1.20
N TYR A 73 2.84 -18.62 -1.15
CA TYR A 73 3.07 -17.30 -1.74
C TYR A 73 3.16 -16.17 -0.71
N ARG A 74 2.29 -16.19 0.32
CA ARG A 74 2.07 -15.03 1.18
C ARG A 74 3.09 -14.88 2.32
N GLN A 75 3.69 -16.00 2.77
CA GLN A 75 4.55 -16.01 3.96
C GLN A 75 5.71 -15.02 3.87
N HIS A 76 6.44 -14.99 2.77
CA HIS A 76 7.57 -14.05 2.60
C HIS A 76 7.12 -12.57 2.71
N GLY A 77 5.93 -12.24 2.17
CA GLY A 77 5.40 -10.87 2.29
C GLY A 77 5.03 -10.52 3.73
N ILE A 78 4.47 -11.48 4.47
CA ILE A 78 4.15 -11.29 5.89
C ILE A 78 5.43 -11.09 6.69
N ASP A 79 6.46 -11.92 6.48
CA ASP A 79 7.74 -11.82 7.17
C ASP A 79 8.41 -10.47 6.87
N SER A 80 8.41 -10.04 5.61
CA SER A 80 8.88 -8.72 5.20
C SER A 80 8.11 -7.58 5.91
N ALA A 81 6.78 -7.66 5.94
CA ALA A 81 5.95 -6.66 6.64
C ALA A 81 6.29 -6.59 8.13
N VAL A 82 6.45 -7.74 8.79
CA VAL A 82 6.83 -7.83 10.22
C VAL A 82 8.21 -7.22 10.45
N ASN A 83 9.19 -7.57 9.63
CA ASN A 83 10.57 -7.09 9.79
C ASN A 83 10.66 -5.57 9.61
N ASN A 84 10.07 -5.03 8.54
CA ASN A 84 10.09 -3.59 8.27
C ASN A 84 9.32 -2.79 9.33
N ALA A 85 8.15 -3.26 9.76
CA ALA A 85 7.39 -2.57 10.83
C ALA A 85 8.17 -2.56 12.16
N ARG A 86 8.81 -3.68 12.51
CA ARG A 86 9.65 -3.78 13.72
C ARG A 86 10.87 -2.88 13.65
N GLU A 87 11.57 -2.84 12.52
CA GLU A 87 12.75 -1.99 12.32
C GLU A 87 12.42 -0.51 12.51
N LEU A 88 11.27 -0.08 12.00
CA LEU A 88 10.81 1.30 12.10
C LEU A 88 10.09 1.63 13.41
N GLY A 89 9.90 0.65 14.30
CA GLY A 89 9.16 0.84 15.54
C GLY A 89 7.68 1.16 15.34
N VAL A 90 7.09 0.71 14.23
CA VAL A 90 5.67 0.92 13.93
C VAL A 90 4.85 -0.31 14.35
N LYS A 91 3.76 -0.07 15.07
CA LYS A 91 2.84 -1.15 15.47
C LYS A 91 2.25 -1.82 14.23
N LEU A 92 2.35 -3.15 14.15
CA LEU A 92 1.75 -3.96 13.09
C LEU A 92 0.52 -4.71 13.63
N VAL A 93 -0.59 -4.58 12.93
CA VAL A 93 -1.81 -5.38 13.12
C VAL A 93 -1.92 -6.35 11.95
N GLN A 94 -1.91 -7.65 12.26
CA GLN A 94 -2.07 -8.70 11.27
C GLN A 94 -3.51 -9.23 11.32
N LYS A 95 -4.10 -9.42 10.16
CA LYS A 95 -5.43 -9.99 9.94
C LYS A 95 -5.34 -11.07 8.87
N SER A 96 -6.23 -12.06 8.92
CA SER A 96 -6.31 -13.08 7.87
C SER A 96 -7.73 -13.20 7.32
N PHE A 97 -7.88 -13.65 6.08
CA PHE A 97 -9.18 -14.00 5.53
C PHE A 97 -9.83 -15.10 6.35
N LYS A 98 -9.05 -16.06 6.85
CA LYS A 98 -9.56 -17.16 7.64
C LYS A 98 -10.20 -16.70 8.95
N ASP A 99 -9.58 -15.75 9.64
CA ASP A 99 -10.08 -15.25 10.93
C ASP A 99 -11.25 -14.26 10.75
N GLU A 100 -11.22 -13.42 9.72
CA GLU A 100 -12.22 -12.36 9.52
C GLU A 100 -13.44 -12.81 8.70
N GLU A 101 -13.26 -13.75 7.76
CA GLU A 101 -14.29 -14.15 6.79
C GLU A 101 -14.60 -15.67 6.88
N GLY A 102 -13.79 -16.47 7.60
CA GLY A 102 -14.00 -17.90 7.81
C GLY A 102 -13.45 -18.82 6.71
N PHE A 103 -12.75 -18.27 5.70
CA PHE A 103 -12.15 -19.02 4.58
C PHE A 103 -10.80 -18.44 4.17
N ALA A 104 -9.98 -19.22 3.48
CA ALA A 104 -8.80 -18.76 2.77
C ALA A 104 -9.15 -18.45 1.31
N LEU A 105 -8.36 -17.61 0.63
CA LEU A 105 -8.58 -17.34 -0.79
C LEU A 105 -8.50 -18.62 -1.63
N ASP A 106 -7.58 -19.51 -1.27
CA ASP A 106 -7.41 -20.82 -1.92
C ASP A 106 -8.65 -21.72 -1.83
N ASP A 107 -9.55 -21.48 -0.88
CA ASP A 107 -10.78 -22.25 -0.73
C ASP A 107 -11.88 -21.83 -1.73
N ILE A 108 -11.84 -20.57 -2.17
CA ILE A 108 -12.99 -19.96 -2.91
C ILE A 108 -12.65 -19.46 -4.30
N TYR A 109 -11.35 -19.30 -4.67
CA TYR A 109 -10.99 -18.63 -5.93
C TYR A 109 -11.55 -19.28 -7.18
N GLN A 110 -11.83 -20.59 -7.16
CA GLN A 110 -12.37 -21.37 -8.28
C GLN A 110 -13.81 -20.97 -8.66
N ASP A 111 -14.56 -20.39 -7.72
CA ASP A 111 -15.94 -19.94 -7.93
C ASP A 111 -16.00 -18.59 -8.70
N PHE A 112 -14.85 -17.98 -8.97
CA PHE A 112 -14.74 -16.66 -9.61
C PHE A 112 -13.98 -16.74 -10.92
N LYS A 113 -14.31 -15.83 -11.86
CA LYS A 113 -13.60 -15.70 -13.15
C LYS A 113 -12.11 -15.37 -13.00
N SER A 114 -11.70 -14.82 -11.86
CA SER A 114 -10.32 -14.49 -11.51
C SER A 114 -10.20 -14.40 -10.01
N ALA A 115 -9.17 -14.99 -9.43
CA ALA A 115 -8.84 -14.89 -8.00
C ALA A 115 -8.62 -13.44 -7.52
N CYS A 116 -8.24 -12.54 -8.43
CA CYS A 116 -8.05 -11.11 -8.10
C CYS A 116 -9.34 -10.41 -7.66
N ILE A 117 -10.50 -10.88 -8.13
CA ILE A 117 -11.79 -10.26 -7.79
C ILE A 117 -12.12 -10.43 -6.30
N PRO A 118 -12.28 -11.68 -5.77
CA PRO A 118 -12.56 -11.88 -4.34
C PRO A 118 -11.41 -11.37 -3.46
N CYS A 119 -10.15 -11.61 -3.84
CA CYS A 119 -8.99 -11.10 -3.13
C CYS A 119 -9.07 -9.59 -2.92
N GLY A 120 -9.32 -8.83 -3.99
CA GLY A 120 -9.40 -7.38 -3.92
C GLY A 120 -10.59 -6.87 -3.08
N VAL A 121 -11.73 -7.56 -3.09
CA VAL A 121 -12.92 -7.19 -2.32
C VAL A 121 -12.68 -7.42 -0.83
N PHE A 122 -12.34 -8.64 -0.42
CA PHE A 122 -12.16 -9.01 0.97
C PHE A 122 -10.99 -8.29 1.63
N ARG A 123 -9.85 -8.19 0.95
CA ARG A 123 -8.70 -7.44 1.45
C ARG A 123 -9.03 -5.98 1.73
N ARG A 124 -9.77 -5.32 0.81
CA ARG A 124 -10.19 -3.92 1.03
C ARG A 124 -11.19 -3.78 2.18
N ASN A 125 -12.10 -4.76 2.35
CA ASN A 125 -13.04 -4.79 3.45
C ASN A 125 -12.32 -4.91 4.80
N ILE A 126 -11.43 -5.89 4.93
CA ILE A 126 -10.65 -6.14 6.15
C ILE A 126 -9.77 -4.94 6.51
N LEU A 127 -9.05 -4.38 5.52
CA LEU A 127 -8.23 -3.17 5.73
C LEU A 127 -9.08 -1.99 6.23
N ASN A 128 -10.23 -1.74 5.61
CA ASN A 128 -11.11 -0.65 6.00
C ASN A 128 -11.68 -0.85 7.40
N LYS A 129 -12.20 -2.05 7.69
CA LYS A 129 -12.77 -2.41 9.00
C LYS A 129 -11.71 -2.24 10.10
N THR A 130 -10.52 -2.80 9.88
CA THR A 130 -9.43 -2.73 10.87
C THR A 130 -8.96 -1.30 11.09
N ALA A 131 -8.77 -0.51 10.03
CA ALA A 131 -8.38 0.89 10.16
C ALA A 131 -9.44 1.72 10.92
N TYR A 132 -10.72 1.51 10.60
CA TYR A 132 -11.83 2.15 11.31
C TYR A 132 -11.88 1.79 12.80
N GLU A 133 -11.73 0.50 13.14
CA GLU A 133 -11.70 0.01 14.52
C GLU A 133 -10.51 0.56 15.32
N LEU A 134 -9.38 0.79 14.67
CA LEU A 134 -8.19 1.41 15.27
C LEU A 134 -8.32 2.93 15.43
N GLY A 135 -9.35 3.56 14.85
CA GLY A 135 -9.52 5.01 14.85
C GLY A 135 -8.63 5.72 13.83
N ALA A 136 -8.06 5.02 12.86
CA ALA A 136 -7.30 5.66 11.80
C ALA A 136 -8.21 6.50 10.91
N VAL A 137 -7.77 7.72 10.61
CA VAL A 137 -8.55 8.66 9.80
C VAL A 137 -8.25 8.54 8.31
N LYS A 138 -7.12 7.93 7.94
CA LYS A 138 -6.73 7.65 6.55
C LYS A 138 -5.99 6.31 6.43
N ILE A 139 -6.08 5.68 5.25
CA ILE A 139 -5.30 4.49 4.88
C ILE A 139 -4.33 4.86 3.78
N ALA A 140 -3.04 4.83 4.05
CA ALA A 140 -1.99 4.98 3.05
C ALA A 140 -1.78 3.68 2.29
N THR A 141 -1.75 3.78 0.95
CA THR A 141 -1.56 2.64 0.05
C THR A 141 -0.37 2.88 -0.87
N GLY A 142 0.36 1.83 -1.21
CA GLY A 142 1.56 1.88 -2.05
C GLY A 142 1.29 1.99 -3.56
N HIS A 143 0.21 2.66 -3.98
CA HIS A 143 -0.01 2.91 -5.41
C HIS A 143 0.95 3.97 -5.90
N ASN A 144 1.77 3.60 -6.89
CA ASN A 144 2.79 4.45 -7.50
C ASN A 144 2.29 5.13 -8.79
N LEU A 145 3.13 5.94 -9.42
CA LEU A 145 2.78 6.67 -10.64
C LEU A 145 2.38 5.75 -11.80
N ASP A 146 3.06 4.62 -11.97
CA ASP A 146 2.80 3.68 -13.06
C ASP A 146 1.44 3.00 -12.87
N ASP A 147 1.05 2.62 -11.63
CA ASP A 147 -0.28 2.10 -11.31
C ASP A 147 -1.38 3.09 -11.67
N GLU A 148 -1.16 4.37 -11.35
CA GLU A 148 -2.13 5.42 -11.63
C GLU A 148 -2.29 5.67 -13.13
N ILE A 149 -1.17 5.74 -13.89
CA ILE A 149 -1.21 5.90 -15.35
C ILE A 149 -1.92 4.70 -15.99
N GLN A 150 -1.61 3.47 -15.56
CA GLN A 150 -2.28 2.28 -16.07
C GLN A 150 -3.77 2.29 -15.75
N SER A 151 -4.16 2.64 -14.52
CA SER A 151 -5.57 2.76 -14.11
C SER A 151 -6.30 3.82 -14.91
N PHE A 152 -5.66 4.98 -15.14
CA PHE A 152 -6.19 6.06 -15.97
C PHE A 152 -6.43 5.60 -17.42
N LEU A 153 -5.43 5.01 -18.07
CA LEU A 153 -5.53 4.53 -19.45
C LEU A 153 -6.61 3.44 -19.60
N MET A 154 -6.69 2.52 -18.65
CA MET A 154 -7.74 1.50 -18.65
C MET A 154 -9.15 2.09 -18.49
N SER A 155 -9.30 3.09 -17.62
CA SER A 155 -10.57 3.77 -17.41
C SER A 155 -10.99 4.58 -18.64
N PHE A 156 -10.03 5.28 -19.26
CA PHE A 156 -10.23 6.00 -20.51
C PHE A 156 -10.67 5.07 -21.65
N ALA A 157 -9.95 3.96 -21.85
CA ALA A 157 -10.27 2.99 -22.91
C ALA A 157 -11.65 2.32 -22.73
N ARG A 158 -12.13 2.21 -21.48
CA ARG A 158 -13.46 1.64 -21.16
C ARG A 158 -14.58 2.67 -21.10
N GLY A 159 -14.28 3.96 -21.19
CA GLY A 159 -15.25 5.03 -20.97
C GLY A 159 -15.79 5.10 -19.55
N ASP A 160 -15.02 4.64 -18.54
CA ASP A 160 -15.44 4.59 -17.14
C ASP A 160 -15.23 5.95 -16.46
N THR A 161 -16.21 6.84 -16.64
CA THR A 161 -16.16 8.21 -16.10
C THR A 161 -16.14 8.26 -14.58
N ILE A 162 -16.74 7.26 -13.90
CA ILE A 162 -16.75 7.19 -12.43
C ILE A 162 -15.37 6.90 -11.87
N LYS A 163 -14.61 6.01 -12.51
CA LYS A 163 -13.21 5.76 -12.12
C LYS A 163 -12.29 6.92 -12.47
N PHE A 164 -12.58 7.58 -13.59
CA PHE A 164 -11.84 8.74 -14.03
C PHE A 164 -11.92 9.90 -13.02
N SER A 165 -13.08 10.13 -12.40
CA SER A 165 -13.26 11.16 -11.38
C SER A 165 -12.55 10.86 -10.04
N LYS A 166 -12.03 9.65 -9.86
CA LYS A 166 -11.27 9.21 -8.66
C LYS A 166 -9.76 9.23 -8.84
N PHE A 167 -9.29 9.93 -9.87
CA PHE A 167 -7.86 10.11 -10.09
C PHE A 167 -7.30 11.18 -9.15
N GLY A 168 -6.27 10.84 -8.40
CA GLY A 168 -5.62 11.76 -7.45
C GLY A 168 -4.93 11.03 -6.30
N PRO A 169 -4.14 11.77 -5.50
CA PRO A 169 -3.41 11.23 -4.36
C PRO A 169 -4.30 10.95 -3.15
N GLU A 170 -5.51 11.50 -3.09
CA GLU A 170 -6.52 11.22 -2.08
C GLU A 170 -7.84 10.84 -2.76
N LEU A 171 -8.59 9.92 -2.15
CA LEU A 171 -9.90 9.49 -2.63
C LEU A 171 -10.98 10.00 -1.69
N ASP A 172 -11.99 10.66 -2.25
CA ASP A 172 -13.16 11.12 -1.51
C ASP A 172 -13.90 9.99 -0.81
N VAL A 173 -14.41 10.29 0.39
CA VAL A 173 -15.22 9.38 1.19
C VAL A 173 -16.67 9.46 0.77
N ILE A 174 -17.21 8.35 0.34
CA ILE A 174 -18.62 8.23 -0.07
C ILE A 174 -19.53 7.65 1.02
N HIS A 175 -18.97 7.23 2.16
CA HIS A 175 -19.73 6.62 3.24
C HIS A 175 -19.03 6.82 4.61
N PRO A 176 -19.76 7.14 5.71
CA PRO A 176 -19.16 7.43 7.02
C PRO A 176 -18.30 6.32 7.64
N LYS A 177 -18.50 5.06 7.22
CA LYS A 177 -17.71 3.91 7.68
C LYS A 177 -16.53 3.58 6.76
N LEU A 178 -16.32 4.34 5.71
CA LEU A 178 -15.16 4.18 4.85
C LEU A 178 -14.06 5.14 5.31
N VAL A 179 -12.89 4.58 5.57
CA VAL A 179 -11.68 5.34 5.85
C VAL A 179 -11.08 5.81 4.52
N PRO A 180 -10.84 7.12 4.34
CA PRO A 180 -10.23 7.68 3.13
C PRO A 180 -8.92 7.01 2.80
N ARG A 181 -8.58 6.93 1.51
CA ARG A 181 -7.30 6.40 1.06
C ARG A 181 -6.44 7.50 0.50
N ILE A 182 -5.18 7.50 0.94
CA ILE A 182 -4.14 8.37 0.41
C ILE A 182 -3.08 7.53 -0.31
N LYS A 183 -2.40 8.13 -1.28
CA LYS A 183 -1.37 7.51 -2.12
C LYS A 183 -0.09 8.32 -2.05
N PRO A 184 0.74 8.14 -1.03
CA PRO A 184 1.98 8.91 -0.88
C PRO A 184 2.96 8.74 -2.05
N LEU A 185 2.88 7.62 -2.79
CA LEU A 185 3.71 7.32 -3.95
C LEU A 185 3.08 7.76 -5.30
N TRP A 186 1.99 8.54 -5.28
CA TRP A 186 1.19 8.89 -6.47
C TRP A 186 2.00 9.48 -7.63
N ASN A 187 3.06 10.24 -7.35
CA ASN A 187 3.96 10.83 -8.33
C ASN A 187 5.35 10.17 -8.39
N THR A 188 5.53 9.01 -7.75
CA THR A 188 6.80 8.29 -7.69
C THR A 188 6.81 7.14 -8.71
N PRO A 189 7.74 7.15 -9.71
CA PRO A 189 7.85 6.09 -10.70
C PRO A 189 8.17 4.72 -10.08
N GLU A 190 7.55 3.65 -10.58
CA GLU A 190 7.79 2.28 -10.11
C GLU A 190 9.28 1.90 -10.15
N LYS A 191 9.99 2.35 -11.19
CA LYS A 191 11.44 2.13 -11.32
C LYS A 191 12.23 2.70 -10.14
N GLU A 192 11.87 3.87 -9.65
CA GLU A 192 12.55 4.49 -8.51
C GLU A 192 12.22 3.76 -7.20
N VAL A 193 11.00 3.28 -7.03
CA VAL A 193 10.63 2.40 -5.90
C VAL A 193 11.48 1.13 -5.88
N GLY A 194 11.64 0.48 -7.04
CA GLY A 194 12.50 -0.69 -7.18
C GLY A 194 13.97 -0.40 -6.88
N MET A 195 14.49 0.71 -7.40
CA MET A 195 15.87 1.14 -7.14
C MET A 195 16.09 1.43 -5.65
N TRP A 196 15.14 2.09 -4.98
CA TRP A 196 15.20 2.39 -3.56
C TRP A 196 15.32 1.09 -2.72
N ALA A 197 14.50 0.11 -3.02
CA ALA A 197 14.51 -1.16 -2.32
C ALA A 197 15.86 -1.88 -2.46
N VAL A 198 16.43 -1.90 -3.68
CA VAL A 198 17.73 -2.54 -3.96
C VAL A 198 18.88 -1.79 -3.28
N ILE A 199 18.93 -0.46 -3.40
CA ILE A 199 20.02 0.37 -2.83
C ILE A 199 20.03 0.29 -1.31
N ASN A 200 18.85 0.18 -0.68
CA ASN A 200 18.73 0.10 0.76
C ASN A 200 18.79 -1.33 1.32
N ASN A 201 18.93 -2.36 0.45
CA ASN A 201 18.89 -3.78 0.84
C ASN A 201 17.64 -4.12 1.65
N ILE A 202 16.50 -3.56 1.26
CA ILE A 202 15.24 -3.80 1.95
C ILE A 202 14.76 -5.23 1.69
N ASP A 203 14.39 -5.92 2.76
CA ASP A 203 13.71 -7.22 2.65
C ASP A 203 12.28 -6.99 2.12
N ILE A 204 12.07 -7.36 0.86
CA ILE A 204 10.79 -7.20 0.16
C ILE A 204 10.36 -8.50 -0.50
N GLN A 205 9.05 -8.72 -0.53
CA GLN A 205 8.49 -9.75 -1.40
C GLN A 205 8.60 -9.29 -2.86
N ILE A 206 9.39 -10.01 -3.67
CA ILE A 206 9.37 -9.83 -5.12
C ILE A 206 8.10 -10.52 -5.63
N ALA A 207 7.23 -9.76 -6.31
CA ALA A 207 6.03 -10.32 -6.91
C ALA A 207 6.42 -11.35 -7.98
N THR A 208 6.37 -12.62 -7.63
CA THR A 208 6.35 -13.70 -8.61
C THR A 208 4.91 -13.92 -9.03
N ALA A 209 4.66 -14.20 -10.32
CA ALA A 209 3.33 -14.56 -10.77
C ALA A 209 2.80 -15.70 -9.87
N HIS A 210 1.56 -15.55 -9.38
CA HIS A 210 0.94 -16.57 -8.56
C HIS A 210 0.98 -17.89 -9.34
N PRO A 211 1.53 -19.00 -8.78
CA PRO A 211 1.71 -20.25 -9.53
C PRO A 211 0.42 -20.80 -10.15
N ARG A 212 -0.74 -20.41 -9.60
CA ARG A 212 -2.07 -20.85 -10.05
C ARG A 212 -2.83 -19.82 -10.91
N LEU A 213 -2.24 -18.65 -11.18
CA LEU A 213 -2.82 -17.61 -12.04
C LEU A 213 -2.23 -17.58 -13.46
N SER A 214 -1.29 -18.49 -13.77
CA SER A 214 -0.60 -18.58 -15.07
C SER A 214 -1.20 -19.64 -15.99
N SER A 215 -2.41 -20.08 -15.76
CA SER A 215 -3.14 -21.01 -16.66
C SER A 215 -4.31 -20.33 -17.34
#